data_46a6ef9dcf0ebf100c03f89bb9d05206
#
_entry.id   46a6ef9dcf0ebf100c03f89bb9d05206
#
_cell.length_a   1.000
_cell.length_b   1.000
_cell.length_c   1.000
_cell.angle_alpha   90.00
_cell.angle_beta   90.00
_cell.angle_gamma   90.00
#
_symmetry.space_group_name_H-M   'P 1'
#
loop_
_entity.id
_entity.type
_entity.pdbx_description
1 polymer ?
#
loop_
_entity_poly.entity_id
_entity_poly.type
_entity_poly.pdbx_seq_one_letter_code
_entity_poly.pdbx_strand_id
1 'polypeptide(L)'
;LSGDNKVKLEGPLDEESETLFPYFSWISVNGASGYTLTLASDESISTIIYTTEVTEVFIQYPQEAPPLNNGITYYWNVIAKDENGSPIGDISNTGSFSTPAGTIEVEFMFGTE
;
A
#
# COMPACT_ATOMS: atom_id res chain seq x y z
N LEU A 1 -15.91 8.36 -21.54
CA LEU A 1 -15.69 8.19 -21.21
C LEU A 1 -15.23 7.54 -20.74
N SER A 2 -14.92 7.40 -20.81
CA SER A 2 -14.54 6.66 -20.41
C SER A 2 -14.57 6.43 -19.24
N GLY A 3 -14.95 6.14 -18.77
CA GLY A 3 -15.16 5.78 -17.50
C GLY A 3 -14.07 5.38 -16.67
N ASP A 4 -12.99 5.69 -17.02
CA ASP A 4 -11.86 5.24 -16.24
C ASP A 4 -11.46 6.29 -15.25
N ASN A 5 -12.22 6.37 -14.16
CA ASN A 5 -11.95 7.34 -13.12
C ASN A 5 -11.26 6.76 -11.90
N LYS A 6 -10.67 5.60 -12.05
CA LYS A 6 -9.96 5.01 -10.93
C LYS A 6 -8.62 5.67 -10.72
N VAL A 7 -8.17 5.65 -9.48
CA VAL A 7 -6.77 5.96 -9.20
C VAL A 7 -5.91 4.88 -9.84
N LYS A 8 -4.83 5.28 -10.48
CA LYS A 8 -3.90 4.34 -11.08
C LYS A 8 -2.70 4.21 -10.17
N LEU A 9 -2.49 2.99 -9.66
CA LEU A 9 -1.39 2.74 -8.74
C LEU A 9 -0.08 2.66 -9.51
N GLU A 10 0.99 3.15 -8.89
CA GLU A 10 2.32 3.08 -9.49
C GLU A 10 3.20 2.03 -8.84
N GLY A 11 3.12 1.87 -7.55
CA GLY A 11 3.91 0.87 -6.88
C GLY A 11 3.78 0.95 -5.38
N PRO A 12 4.11 -0.14 -4.71
CA PRO A 12 4.63 -1.41 -5.24
C PRO A 12 3.52 -2.26 -5.85
N LEU A 13 3.81 -2.90 -6.97
CA LEU A 13 2.83 -3.74 -7.67
C LEU A 13 3.50 -5.06 -8.03
N ASP A 14 2.99 -6.15 -7.46
CA ASP A 14 3.45 -7.50 -7.76
C ASP A 14 4.95 -7.65 -7.62
N GLU A 15 5.50 -7.04 -6.59
CA GLU A 15 6.95 -7.06 -6.40
C GLU A 15 7.27 -7.23 -4.92
N GLU A 16 8.50 -7.56 -4.65
CA GLU A 16 8.97 -7.67 -3.29
C GLU A 16 9.55 -6.33 -2.86
N SER A 17 9.08 -5.81 -1.74
CA SER A 17 9.61 -4.59 -1.18
C SER A 17 10.98 -4.88 -0.57
N GLU A 18 11.86 -3.89 -0.62
CA GLU A 18 13.18 -4.04 0.00
C GLU A 18 13.17 -3.70 1.48
N THR A 19 12.02 -3.28 2.00
CA THR A 19 11.93 -2.81 3.36
C THR A 19 10.56 -3.13 3.91
N LEU A 20 10.43 -3.12 5.23
CA LEU A 20 9.14 -3.24 5.89
C LEU A 20 8.39 -1.91 5.93
N PHE A 21 8.96 -0.86 5.34
CA PHE A 21 8.34 0.46 5.27
C PHE A 21 8.26 0.89 3.81
N PRO A 22 7.43 0.21 3.00
CA PRO A 22 7.40 0.50 1.57
C PRO A 22 6.86 1.88 1.27
N TYR A 23 7.25 2.40 0.12
CA TYR A 23 6.70 3.63 -0.41
C TYR A 23 5.56 3.28 -1.35
N PHE A 24 4.40 3.81 -1.06
CA PHE A 24 3.24 3.66 -1.94
C PHE A 24 3.12 4.92 -2.78
N SER A 25 2.81 4.76 -4.05
CA SER A 25 2.60 5.92 -4.91
C SER A 25 1.55 5.61 -5.96
N TRP A 26 0.95 6.66 -6.47
CA TRP A 26 -0.11 6.54 -7.47
C TRP A 26 -0.15 7.82 -8.29
N ILE A 27 -0.94 7.79 -9.36
CA ILE A 27 -1.07 8.93 -10.27
C ILE A 27 -2.15 9.85 -9.71
N SER A 28 -1.90 11.15 -9.76
CA SER A 28 -2.88 12.11 -9.26
C SER A 28 -4.16 12.07 -10.07
N VAL A 29 -5.27 12.34 -9.40
CA VAL A 29 -6.58 12.39 -10.03
C VAL A 29 -7.02 13.83 -10.10
N ASN A 30 -7.48 14.24 -11.27
CA ASN A 30 -7.90 15.60 -11.47
C ASN A 30 -9.07 15.93 -10.54
N GLY A 31 -8.95 17.02 -9.81
CA GLY A 31 -9.99 17.43 -8.87
C GLY A 31 -9.86 16.84 -7.48
N ALA A 32 -8.89 15.98 -7.26
CA ALA A 32 -8.75 15.37 -5.96
C ALA A 32 -8.11 16.35 -4.97
N SER A 33 -8.64 16.39 -3.77
CA SER A 33 -8.06 17.13 -2.66
C SER A 33 -7.28 16.22 -1.75
N GLY A 34 -7.51 14.93 -1.84
CA GLY A 34 -6.79 13.97 -1.03
C GLY A 34 -7.14 12.57 -1.46
N TYR A 35 -6.55 11.62 -0.77
CA TYR A 35 -6.70 10.21 -1.11
C TYR A 35 -6.81 9.41 0.17
N THR A 36 -7.49 8.28 0.10
CA THR A 36 -7.51 7.33 1.21
C THR A 36 -6.83 6.06 0.74
N LEU A 37 -5.78 5.68 1.44
CA LEU A 37 -5.04 4.45 1.17
C LEU A 37 -5.46 3.42 2.18
N THR A 38 -5.76 2.21 1.72
CA THR A 38 -6.12 1.09 2.60
C THR A 38 -5.19 -0.07 2.32
N LEU A 39 -4.63 -0.63 3.38
CA LEU A 39 -3.72 -1.77 3.31
C LEU A 39 -4.34 -2.93 4.06
N ALA A 40 -4.27 -4.10 3.46
CA ALA A 40 -4.89 -5.29 4.05
C ALA A 40 -4.01 -6.50 3.86
N SER A 41 -4.33 -7.56 4.59
CA SER A 41 -3.56 -8.80 4.50
C SER A 41 -4.20 -9.80 3.56
N ASP A 42 -5.32 -9.45 2.94
CA ASP A 42 -6.00 -10.35 2.01
C ASP A 42 -6.40 -9.59 0.75
N GLU A 43 -6.55 -10.32 -0.33
CA GLU A 43 -6.78 -9.74 -1.65
C GLU A 43 -8.12 -9.00 -1.72
N SER A 44 -9.09 -9.42 -0.96
CA SER A 44 -10.39 -8.77 -0.99
C SER A 44 -10.44 -7.50 -0.12
N ILE A 45 -9.33 -7.16 0.53
CA ILE A 45 -9.21 -5.98 1.40
C ILE A 45 -10.26 -6.02 2.51
N SER A 46 -10.51 -7.20 3.05
CA SER A 46 -11.47 -7.33 4.13
C SER A 46 -10.79 -7.37 5.50
N THR A 47 -9.53 -7.74 5.56
CA THR A 47 -8.78 -7.72 6.82
C THR A 47 -7.83 -6.54 6.77
N ILE A 48 -8.35 -5.38 7.13
CA ILE A 48 -7.63 -4.13 7.00
C ILE A 48 -6.62 -3.99 8.12
N ILE A 49 -5.39 -3.69 7.75
CA ILE A 49 -4.30 -3.47 8.69
C ILE A 49 -4.12 -1.99 8.97
N TYR A 50 -4.27 -1.16 7.95
CA TYR A 50 -3.96 0.25 8.09
C TYR A 50 -4.73 1.03 7.04
N THR A 51 -5.27 2.16 7.44
CA THR A 51 -5.91 3.05 6.50
C THR A 51 -5.53 4.47 6.89
N THR A 52 -5.29 5.31 5.89
CA THR A 52 -4.85 6.67 6.18
C THR A 52 -5.28 7.60 5.06
N GLU A 53 -5.37 8.87 5.40
CA GLU A 53 -5.68 9.91 4.43
C GLU A 53 -4.40 10.63 4.07
N VAL A 54 -4.20 10.87 2.78
CA VAL A 54 -2.98 11.44 2.25
C VAL A 54 -3.34 12.54 1.29
N THR A 55 -2.68 13.69 1.39
CA THR A 55 -2.91 14.76 0.44
C THR A 55 -1.94 14.72 -0.72
N GLU A 56 -0.90 13.91 -0.61
CA GLU A 56 0.08 13.73 -1.68
C GLU A 56 -0.28 12.49 -2.48
N VAL A 57 0.52 12.20 -3.51
CA VAL A 57 0.31 10.99 -4.31
C VAL A 57 1.31 9.91 -3.91
N PHE A 58 1.84 10.00 -2.73
CA PHE A 58 2.77 8.99 -2.21
C PHE A 58 2.75 9.03 -0.70
N ILE A 59 3.14 7.92 -0.10
CA ILE A 59 3.34 7.86 1.35
C ILE A 59 4.23 6.67 1.64
N GLN A 60 5.19 6.87 2.54
CA GLN A 60 5.96 5.76 3.07
C GLN A 60 5.22 5.18 4.27
N TYR A 61 5.18 3.85 4.35
CA TYR A 61 4.52 3.20 5.47
C TYR A 61 5.16 3.69 6.77
N PRO A 62 4.39 4.27 7.68
CA PRO A 62 5.01 4.93 8.86
C PRO A 62 5.43 3.93 9.90
N GLN A 63 6.44 4.31 10.67
CA GLN A 63 6.94 3.45 11.72
C GLN A 63 5.95 3.25 12.85
N GLU A 64 5.07 4.22 13.05
CA GLU A 64 4.09 4.12 14.12
C GLU A 64 2.85 3.33 13.72
N ALA A 65 2.73 2.94 12.45
CA ALA A 65 1.63 2.10 12.02
C ALA A 65 1.88 0.67 12.45
N PRO A 66 0.85 -0.20 12.40
CA PRO A 66 1.05 -1.60 12.78
C PRO A 66 2.17 -2.22 11.95
N PRO A 67 3.12 -2.90 12.58
CA PRO A 67 4.27 -3.42 11.85
C PRO A 67 3.87 -4.50 10.86
N LEU A 68 4.54 -4.49 9.71
CA LEU A 68 4.38 -5.54 8.72
C LEU A 68 5.31 -6.69 9.07
N ASN A 69 4.89 -7.88 8.71
CA ASN A 69 5.67 -9.09 8.95
C ASN A 69 6.50 -9.42 7.73
N ASN A 70 7.63 -10.08 7.96
CA ASN A 70 8.51 -10.50 6.86
C ASN A 70 7.88 -11.60 6.05
N GLY A 71 8.14 -11.59 4.75
CA GLY A 71 7.75 -12.68 3.87
C GLY A 71 6.26 -12.83 3.66
N ILE A 72 5.50 -11.77 3.81
CA ILE A 72 4.05 -11.80 3.71
C ILE A 72 3.61 -10.96 2.52
N THR A 73 2.58 -11.41 1.84
CA THR A 73 1.98 -10.64 0.75
C THR A 73 0.86 -9.77 1.32
N TYR A 74 0.92 -8.50 1.00
CA TYR A 74 -0.08 -7.52 1.43
C TYR A 74 -0.75 -6.92 0.20
N TYR A 75 -1.92 -6.33 0.42
CA TYR A 75 -2.75 -5.80 -0.66
C TYR A 75 -3.20 -4.40 -0.29
N TRP A 76 -3.34 -3.53 -1.29
CA TRP A 76 -3.67 -2.14 -1.00
C TRP A 76 -4.46 -1.53 -2.13
N ASN A 77 -5.18 -0.47 -1.82
CA ASN A 77 -5.87 0.31 -2.84
C ASN A 77 -5.94 1.75 -2.38
N VAL A 78 -6.35 2.62 -3.30
CA VAL A 78 -6.45 4.04 -3.06
C VAL A 78 -7.71 4.55 -3.72
N ILE A 79 -8.40 5.48 -3.04
CA ILE A 79 -9.51 6.19 -3.67
C ILE A 79 -9.27 7.68 -3.50
N ALA A 80 -9.61 8.45 -4.55
CA ALA A 80 -9.48 9.90 -4.52
C ALA A 80 -10.70 10.51 -3.87
N LYS A 81 -10.49 11.61 -3.17
CA LYS A 81 -11.56 12.33 -2.48
C LYS A 81 -11.52 13.80 -2.84
N ASP A 82 -12.68 14.43 -2.86
CA ASP A 82 -12.75 15.87 -3.10
C ASP A 82 -12.60 16.61 -1.76
N GLU A 83 -12.74 17.92 -1.82
CA GLU A 83 -12.51 18.74 -0.63
C GLU A 83 -13.55 18.49 0.46
N ASN A 84 -14.66 17.88 0.14
CA ASN A 84 -15.69 17.54 1.11
C ASN A 84 -15.54 16.12 1.63
N GLY A 85 -14.50 15.42 1.20
CA GLY A 85 -14.29 14.05 1.62
C GLY A 85 -15.11 13.04 0.85
N SER A 86 -15.74 13.46 -0.26
CA SER A 86 -16.53 12.55 -1.07
C SER A 86 -15.66 11.89 -2.13
N PRO A 87 -15.92 10.63 -2.44
CA PRO A 87 -15.08 9.94 -3.42
C PRO A 87 -15.24 10.53 -4.81
N ILE A 88 -14.14 10.57 -5.54
CA ILE A 88 -14.10 10.97 -6.94
C ILE A 88 -13.78 9.72 -7.74
N GLY A 89 -14.73 9.30 -8.60
CA GLY A 89 -14.51 8.11 -9.40
C GLY A 89 -14.49 6.85 -8.57
N ASP A 90 -13.84 5.84 -9.08
CA ASP A 90 -13.85 4.52 -8.47
C ASP A 90 -12.58 4.27 -7.70
N ILE A 91 -12.65 3.33 -6.77
CA ILE A 91 -11.47 2.89 -6.04
C ILE A 91 -10.50 2.23 -7.03
N SER A 92 -9.22 2.31 -6.74
CA SER A 92 -8.21 1.74 -7.63
C SER A 92 -8.34 0.21 -7.69
N ASN A 93 -7.67 -0.38 -8.68
CA ASN A 93 -7.45 -1.81 -8.64
C ASN A 93 -6.65 -2.14 -7.40
N THR A 94 -6.71 -3.41 -7.00
CA THR A 94 -5.95 -3.85 -5.85
C THR A 94 -4.52 -4.10 -6.26
N GLY A 95 -3.57 -3.46 -5.58
CA GLY A 95 -2.17 -3.73 -5.77
C GLY A 95 -1.70 -4.74 -4.74
N SER A 96 -0.63 -5.43 -5.04
CA SER A 96 -0.06 -6.39 -4.11
C SER A 96 1.45 -6.25 -4.07
N PHE A 97 2.02 -6.60 -2.94
CA PHE A 97 3.47 -6.64 -2.77
C PHE A 97 3.78 -7.60 -1.64
N SER A 98 5.02 -8.08 -1.61
CA SER A 98 5.43 -8.90 -0.49
C SER A 98 6.55 -8.20 0.25
N THR A 99 6.64 -8.46 1.54
CA THR A 99 7.70 -7.90 2.37
C THR A 99 8.95 -8.75 2.21
N PRO A 100 10.11 -8.22 2.59
CA PRO A 100 11.35 -8.99 2.48
C PRO A 100 11.27 -10.23 3.34
N ALA A 101 11.86 -11.31 2.86
CA ALA A 101 11.99 -12.51 3.66
C ALA A 101 12.86 -12.20 4.87
N GLY A 102 12.59 -12.86 5.96
CA GLY A 102 13.41 -12.68 7.14
C GLY A 102 14.82 -13.13 6.89
N THR A 103 15.76 -12.39 7.44
CA THR A 103 17.10 -12.75 7.16
C THR A 103 17.69 -13.52 8.22
N ILE A 104 17.08 -13.96 8.95
CA ILE A 104 17.55 -14.50 9.92
C ILE A 104 18.04 -15.58 9.84
N GLU A 105 18.37 -15.98 9.70
CA GLU A 105 18.70 -16.94 9.59
C GLU A 105 19.77 -17.09 9.52
N VAL A 106 20.34 -16.77 9.60
CA VAL A 106 21.34 -16.92 9.34
C VAL A 106 22.04 -17.14 10.28
N GLU A 107 22.24 -16.94 10.83
CA GLU A 107 22.73 -17.22 11.52
C GLU A 107 22.88 -18.00 12.20
N PHE A 108 22.80 -18.11 12.42
CA PHE A 108 22.76 -18.88 13.00
C PHE A 108 23.32 -19.75 12.86
N MET A 109 23.48 -19.86 12.47
CA MET A 109 23.91 -20.66 12.24
C MET A 109 25.00 -20.74 12.22
N PHE A 110 25.70 -20.33 12.41
CA PHE A 110 26.62 -20.52 12.44
C PHE A 110 27.08 -20.64 13.27
N GLY A 111 26.83 -20.70 13.76
CA GLY A 111 26.98 -20.91 14.34
C GLY A 111 27.50 -21.36 14.93
N THR A 112 27.82 -21.43 14.79
CA THR A 112 28.10 -21.92 15.08
C THR A 112 28.63 -22.14 15.70
N GLU A 113 28.95 -22.00 15.40
CA GLU A 113 29.11 -22.09 15.73
C GLU A 113 29.33 -22.27 16.27
#